data_13d545937c3b3fcfeca7d8f0133d9ebc
#
_entry.id   13d545937c3b3fcfeca7d8f0133d9ebc
#
_cell.length_a   1.000
_cell.length_b   1.000
_cell.length_c   1.000
_cell.angle_alpha   90.00
_cell.angle_beta   90.00
_cell.angle_gamma   90.00
#
_symmetry.space_group_name_H-M   'P 1'
#
loop_
_entity.id
_entity.type
_entity.pdbx_description
1 polymer ?
#
loop_
_entity_poly.entity_id
_entity_poly.type
_entity_poly.pdbx_seq_one_letter_code
_entity_poly.pdbx_strand_id
1 'polypeptide(L)'
;MKIFKFAIISFIVLNYLALGCATAPSQFSEYPSQSLSKFDRELFARALLHQQKGQIEPAIVLWNKFLQKNPNSFAARNNLGLLYYANDDVTQAVYHFDQGFKLRPEAVQLKMHLARVLKVRAGIFEENREYDEAIRDLRRVAQLSPAKEQEGVERQIEALEDQIFEQVKKSDSTGEYQRFLKKYPHSPGNSDEARLWIENRL
;
A
#
# COMPACT_ATOMS: atom_id res chain seq x y z
N MET A 1 -17.73 14.49 -17.01
CA MET A 1 -17.84 14.30 -15.55
C MET A 1 -16.67 13.49 -14.93
N LYS A 2 -15.65 13.10 -15.72
CA LYS A 2 -14.45 12.37 -15.21
C LYS A 2 -13.26 13.27 -14.81
N ILE A 3 -13.24 14.53 -15.21
CA ILE A 3 -12.09 15.45 -15.03
C ILE A 3 -12.05 16.07 -13.62
N PHE A 4 -13.17 16.12 -12.89
CA PHE A 4 -13.24 16.78 -11.58
C PHE A 4 -12.74 15.92 -10.39
N LYS A 5 -12.68 14.60 -10.53
CA LYS A 5 -12.22 13.71 -9.45
C LYS A 5 -10.69 13.68 -9.30
N PHE A 6 -9.95 13.81 -10.41
CA PHE A 6 -8.48 13.85 -10.38
C PHE A 6 -7.90 15.09 -9.69
N ALA A 7 -8.57 16.24 -9.80
CA ALA A 7 -8.09 17.50 -9.19
C ALA A 7 -8.12 17.49 -7.66
N ILE A 8 -9.02 16.73 -7.04
CA ILE A 8 -9.17 16.71 -5.56
C ILE A 8 -8.07 15.85 -4.92
N ILE A 9 -7.70 14.74 -5.55
CA ILE A 9 -6.62 13.86 -5.03
C ILE A 9 -5.27 14.58 -5.13
N SER A 10 -5.01 15.26 -6.25
CA SER A 10 -3.79 16.07 -6.44
C SER A 10 -3.67 17.21 -5.42
N PHE A 11 -4.79 17.85 -5.06
CA PHE A 11 -4.79 18.95 -4.10
C PHE A 11 -4.56 18.50 -2.65
N ILE A 12 -5.03 17.32 -2.28
CA ILE A 12 -4.83 16.73 -0.94
C ILE A 12 -3.39 16.27 -0.78
N VAL A 13 -2.79 15.66 -1.81
CA VAL A 13 -1.39 15.24 -1.78
C VAL A 13 -0.44 16.45 -1.70
N LEU A 14 -0.73 17.52 -2.44
CA LEU A 14 0.10 18.74 -2.43
C LEU A 14 0.09 19.47 -1.08
N ASN A 15 -1.06 19.51 -0.38
CA ASN A 15 -1.14 20.13 0.95
C ASN A 15 -0.47 19.30 2.06
N TYR A 16 -0.45 17.96 1.95
CA TYR A 16 0.27 17.12 2.91
C TYR A 16 1.79 17.16 2.70
N LEU A 17 2.28 17.38 1.48
CA LEU A 17 3.70 17.62 1.22
C LEU A 17 4.16 18.96 1.78
N ALA A 18 3.32 20.00 1.73
CA ALA A 18 3.67 21.34 2.21
C ALA A 18 3.67 21.44 3.75
N LEU A 19 2.82 20.71 4.47
CA LEU A 19 2.76 20.76 5.94
C LEU A 19 3.66 19.71 6.62
N GLY A 20 4.09 18.66 5.93
CA GLY A 20 4.95 17.62 6.48
C GLY A 20 6.45 17.87 6.30
N CYS A 21 6.83 18.71 5.33
CA CYS A 21 8.25 18.98 5.03
C CYS A 21 8.87 20.11 5.85
N ALA A 22 8.09 20.94 6.55
CA ALA A 22 8.61 22.17 7.15
C ALA A 22 9.09 22.01 8.61
N THR A 23 8.80 20.93 9.34
CA THR A 23 9.13 20.85 10.78
C THR A 23 9.54 19.46 11.30
N ALA A 24 9.71 18.45 10.48
CA ALA A 24 10.32 17.21 10.94
C ALA A 24 11.82 17.25 10.66
N PRO A 25 12.70 17.37 11.68
CA PRO A 25 14.09 17.02 11.47
C PRO A 25 14.10 15.60 10.98
N SER A 26 14.76 15.38 9.89
CA SER A 26 14.94 14.15 9.14
C SER A 26 15.31 12.94 10.02
N GLN A 27 14.34 12.33 10.72
CA GLN A 27 14.54 11.05 11.40
C GLN A 27 14.88 9.90 10.44
N PHE A 28 14.86 10.17 9.15
CA PHE A 28 15.21 9.23 8.08
C PHE A 28 16.49 9.55 7.33
N SER A 29 17.23 10.59 7.71
CA SER A 29 18.62 10.72 7.34
C SER A 29 19.49 9.88 8.29
N GLU A 30 19.24 8.59 8.46
CA GLU A 30 20.34 7.72 8.79
C GLU A 30 21.29 7.79 7.61
N TYR A 31 22.23 8.73 7.69
CA TYR A 31 23.39 8.72 6.83
C TYR A 31 23.96 7.32 6.91
N PRO A 32 24.15 6.68 5.78
CA PRO A 32 24.69 5.34 5.76
C PRO A 32 25.94 5.31 6.63
N SER A 33 26.06 4.30 7.47
CA SER A 33 27.21 4.04 8.30
C SER A 33 28.53 4.30 7.53
N GLN A 34 29.61 4.61 8.22
CA GLN A 34 30.94 4.96 7.68
C GLN A 34 31.51 4.00 6.61
N SER A 35 30.80 2.92 6.29
CA SER A 35 31.18 1.88 5.32
C SER A 35 30.91 2.23 3.85
N LEU A 36 30.18 3.30 3.54
CA LEU A 36 29.90 3.67 2.14
C LEU A 36 31.10 4.32 1.47
N SER A 37 31.31 3.98 0.19
CA SER A 37 32.31 4.65 -0.65
C SER A 37 32.02 6.17 -0.76
N LYS A 38 33.05 6.97 -1.07
CA LYS A 38 32.88 8.40 -1.33
C LYS A 38 31.83 8.64 -2.42
N PHE A 39 31.88 7.86 -3.49
CA PHE A 39 30.93 7.96 -4.60
C PHE A 39 29.48 7.66 -4.15
N ASP A 40 29.26 6.65 -3.32
CA ASP A 40 27.91 6.31 -2.86
C ASP A 40 27.35 7.39 -1.92
N ARG A 41 28.19 8.01 -1.10
CA ARG A 41 27.80 9.15 -0.27
C ARG A 41 27.40 10.38 -1.12
N GLU A 42 28.17 10.67 -2.18
CA GLU A 42 27.83 11.76 -3.11
C GLU A 42 26.52 11.45 -3.86
N LEU A 43 26.32 10.23 -4.29
CA LEU A 43 25.09 9.79 -4.97
C LEU A 43 23.88 9.91 -4.05
N PHE A 44 23.99 9.47 -2.80
CA PHE A 44 22.97 9.61 -1.77
C PHE A 44 22.62 11.08 -1.52
N ALA A 45 23.63 11.94 -1.31
CA ALA A 45 23.42 13.37 -1.07
C ALA A 45 22.73 14.07 -2.27
N ARG A 46 23.11 13.71 -3.50
CA ARG A 46 22.46 14.25 -4.70
C ARG A 46 21.02 13.79 -4.84
N ALA A 47 20.72 12.53 -4.53
CA ALA A 47 19.35 12.02 -4.54
C ALA A 47 18.47 12.79 -3.54
N LEU A 48 18.95 12.99 -2.31
CA LEU A 48 18.25 13.81 -1.30
C LEU A 48 18.05 15.24 -1.76
N LEU A 49 19.06 15.88 -2.37
CA LEU A 49 18.95 17.24 -2.86
C LEU A 49 17.86 17.41 -3.93
N HIS A 50 17.78 16.47 -4.89
CA HIS A 50 16.72 16.48 -5.90
C HIS A 50 15.35 16.27 -5.26
N GLN A 51 15.24 15.34 -4.30
CA GLN A 51 14.00 15.11 -3.55
C GLN A 51 13.55 16.36 -2.79
N GLN A 52 14.46 17.05 -2.07
CA GLN A 52 14.17 18.30 -1.35
C GLN A 52 13.72 19.43 -2.27
N LYS A 53 14.18 19.44 -3.52
CA LYS A 53 13.77 20.40 -4.55
C LYS A 53 12.46 20.00 -5.26
N GLY A 54 11.81 18.92 -4.85
CA GLY A 54 10.59 18.40 -5.52
C GLY A 54 10.84 17.83 -6.91
N GLN A 55 12.08 17.54 -7.27
CA GLN A 55 12.47 16.99 -8.57
C GLN A 55 12.34 15.46 -8.51
N ILE A 56 11.09 14.98 -8.68
CA ILE A 56 10.72 13.58 -8.41
C ILE A 56 11.50 12.62 -9.30
N GLU A 57 11.42 12.75 -10.63
CA GLU A 57 12.05 11.83 -11.58
C GLU A 57 13.58 11.79 -11.43
N PRO A 58 14.32 12.93 -11.37
CA PRO A 58 15.75 12.93 -11.09
C PRO A 58 16.11 12.23 -9.77
N ALA A 59 15.31 12.42 -8.71
CA ALA A 59 15.53 11.78 -7.43
C ALA A 59 15.34 10.27 -7.53
N ILE A 60 14.28 9.78 -8.20
CA ILE A 60 14.01 8.34 -8.44
C ILE A 60 15.20 7.70 -9.18
N VAL A 61 15.69 8.33 -10.24
CA VAL A 61 16.84 7.82 -11.00
C VAL A 61 18.07 7.65 -10.11
N LEU A 62 18.38 8.64 -9.28
CA LEU A 62 19.54 8.62 -8.39
C LEU A 62 19.39 7.59 -7.27
N TRP A 63 18.21 7.49 -6.66
CA TRP A 63 17.91 6.48 -5.64
C TRP A 63 17.98 5.05 -6.19
N ASN A 64 17.48 4.80 -7.41
CA ASN A 64 17.59 3.51 -8.06
C ASN A 64 19.06 3.17 -8.35
N LYS A 65 19.85 4.13 -8.84
CA LYS A 65 21.30 3.94 -9.03
C LYS A 65 22.02 3.63 -7.72
N PHE A 66 21.61 4.27 -6.63
CA PHE A 66 22.15 3.98 -5.30
C PHE A 66 21.79 2.56 -4.84
N LEU A 67 20.55 2.11 -5.05
CA LEU A 67 20.09 0.75 -4.70
C LEU A 67 20.81 -0.35 -5.50
N GLN A 68 21.21 -0.10 -6.73
CA GLN A 68 21.99 -1.09 -7.51
C GLN A 68 23.29 -1.50 -6.80
N LYS A 69 23.90 -0.56 -6.07
CA LYS A 69 25.12 -0.80 -5.29
C LYS A 69 24.85 -1.13 -3.82
N ASN A 70 23.75 -0.65 -3.30
CA ASN A 70 23.36 -0.77 -1.91
C ASN A 70 21.95 -1.37 -1.78
N PRO A 71 21.70 -2.63 -2.21
CA PRO A 71 20.37 -3.21 -2.36
C PRO A 71 19.58 -3.29 -1.04
N ASN A 72 20.28 -3.36 0.08
CA ASN A 72 19.71 -3.44 1.43
C ASN A 72 19.60 -2.06 2.12
N SER A 73 19.66 -0.96 1.35
CA SER A 73 19.48 0.36 1.92
C SER A 73 18.02 0.62 2.26
N PHE A 74 17.70 0.54 3.54
CA PHE A 74 16.39 0.92 4.08
C PHE A 74 16.02 2.37 3.70
N ALA A 75 16.96 3.32 3.85
CA ALA A 75 16.72 4.73 3.55
C ALA A 75 16.34 4.95 2.08
N ALA A 76 17.07 4.30 1.15
CA ALA A 76 16.75 4.40 -0.27
C ALA A 76 15.39 3.77 -0.61
N ARG A 77 15.05 2.63 0.01
CA ARG A 77 13.74 1.99 -0.17
C ARG A 77 12.60 2.90 0.32
N ASN A 78 12.76 3.49 1.51
CA ASN A 78 11.78 4.43 2.05
C ASN A 78 11.60 5.67 1.15
N ASN A 79 12.71 6.28 0.71
CA ASN A 79 12.65 7.48 -0.12
C ASN A 79 12.04 7.20 -1.50
N LEU A 80 12.37 6.06 -2.12
CA LEU A 80 11.71 5.65 -3.37
C LEU A 80 10.21 5.41 -3.17
N GLY A 81 9.81 4.77 -2.08
CA GLY A 81 8.40 4.60 -1.77
C GLY A 81 7.64 5.93 -1.69
N LEU A 82 8.24 6.93 -1.02
CA LEU A 82 7.67 8.28 -0.92
C LEU A 82 7.60 8.99 -2.28
N LEU A 83 8.66 8.88 -3.08
CA LEU A 83 8.73 9.51 -4.40
C LEU A 83 7.74 8.88 -5.39
N TYR A 84 7.64 7.56 -5.43
CA TYR A 84 6.67 6.89 -6.27
C TYR A 84 5.22 7.19 -5.84
N TYR A 85 4.97 7.27 -4.52
CA TYR A 85 3.67 7.69 -4.02
C TYR A 85 3.32 9.13 -4.43
N ALA A 86 4.30 10.05 -4.37
CA ALA A 86 4.13 11.43 -4.82
C ALA A 86 3.96 11.57 -6.35
N ASN A 87 4.39 10.56 -7.10
CA ASN A 87 4.25 10.45 -8.56
C ASN A 87 3.03 9.60 -8.99
N ASP A 88 2.09 9.36 -8.07
CA ASP A 88 0.87 8.56 -8.28
C ASP A 88 1.12 7.08 -8.70
N ASP A 89 2.36 6.61 -8.64
CA ASP A 89 2.70 5.20 -8.86
C ASP A 89 2.59 4.41 -7.54
N VAL A 90 1.33 4.16 -7.14
CA VAL A 90 1.02 3.45 -5.91
C VAL A 90 1.60 2.03 -5.89
N THR A 91 1.70 1.37 -7.05
CA THR A 91 2.25 0.01 -7.16
C THR A 91 3.73 -0.02 -6.82
N GLN A 92 4.53 0.88 -7.38
CA GLN A 92 5.96 1.00 -7.05
C GLN A 92 6.15 1.49 -5.60
N ALA A 93 5.30 2.38 -5.12
CA ALA A 93 5.33 2.81 -3.72
C ALA A 93 5.17 1.62 -2.76
N VAL A 94 4.14 0.78 -2.97
CA VAL A 94 3.94 -0.45 -2.19
C VAL A 94 5.15 -1.37 -2.28
N TYR A 95 5.69 -1.58 -3.48
CA TYR A 95 6.87 -2.43 -3.67
C TYR A 95 8.06 -1.96 -2.83
N HIS A 96 8.40 -0.66 -2.91
CA HIS A 96 9.55 -0.13 -2.19
C HIS A 96 9.36 -0.09 -0.67
N PHE A 97 8.18 0.30 -0.19
CA PHE A 97 7.89 0.24 1.24
C PHE A 97 7.89 -1.19 1.78
N ASP A 98 7.37 -2.15 1.00
CA ASP A 98 7.39 -3.57 1.38
C ASP A 98 8.82 -4.12 1.50
N GLN A 99 9.67 -3.82 0.50
CA GLN A 99 11.08 -4.21 0.57
C GLN A 99 11.80 -3.53 1.75
N GLY A 100 11.50 -2.28 2.04
CA GLY A 100 12.02 -1.58 3.21
C GLY A 100 11.54 -2.19 4.53
N PHE A 101 10.26 -2.55 4.62
CA PHE A 101 9.67 -3.20 5.78
C PHE A 101 10.28 -4.59 6.07
N LYS A 102 10.61 -5.36 5.03
CA LYS A 102 11.34 -6.62 5.18
C LYS A 102 12.74 -6.44 5.76
N LEU A 103 13.39 -5.31 5.46
CA LEU A 103 14.72 -4.98 5.99
C LEU A 103 14.65 -4.49 7.45
N ARG A 104 13.59 -3.78 7.82
CA ARG A 104 13.37 -3.22 9.17
C ARG A 104 11.90 -3.29 9.59
N PRO A 105 11.42 -4.46 10.04
CA PRO A 105 10.02 -4.64 10.44
C PRO A 105 9.62 -3.79 11.66
N GLU A 106 10.59 -3.40 12.48
CA GLU A 106 10.39 -2.55 13.67
C GLU A 106 10.21 -1.06 13.34
N ALA A 107 10.51 -0.63 12.10
CA ALA A 107 10.41 0.77 11.70
C ALA A 107 8.96 1.24 11.64
N VAL A 108 8.48 1.87 12.72
CA VAL A 108 7.08 2.30 12.89
C VAL A 108 6.59 3.18 11.73
N GLN A 109 7.40 4.15 11.31
CA GLN A 109 6.98 5.07 10.24
C GLN A 109 6.86 4.37 8.88
N LEU A 110 7.76 3.43 8.59
CA LEU A 110 7.68 2.64 7.37
C LEU A 110 6.43 1.75 7.36
N LYS A 111 6.14 1.13 8.51
CA LYS A 111 4.90 0.38 8.73
C LYS A 111 3.68 1.24 8.44
N MET A 112 3.66 2.49 8.93
CA MET A 112 2.59 3.46 8.66
C MET A 112 2.50 3.85 7.18
N HIS A 113 3.65 4.10 6.51
CA HIS A 113 3.68 4.40 5.08
C HIS A 113 3.14 3.23 4.26
N LEU A 114 3.60 2.01 4.54
CA LEU A 114 3.13 0.80 3.86
C LEU A 114 1.62 0.60 4.05
N ALA A 115 1.11 0.73 5.28
CA ALA A 115 -0.32 0.61 5.55
C ALA A 115 -1.15 1.65 4.77
N ARG A 116 -0.67 2.90 4.73
CA ARG A 116 -1.33 3.98 3.99
C ARG A 116 -1.41 3.68 2.49
N VAL A 117 -0.30 3.32 1.86
CA VAL A 117 -0.30 3.08 0.40
C VAL A 117 -1.05 1.81 0.02
N LEU A 118 -1.05 0.77 0.87
CA LEU A 118 -1.90 -0.41 0.70
C LEU A 118 -3.39 -0.04 0.75
N LYS A 119 -3.79 0.84 1.69
CA LYS A 119 -5.17 1.31 1.78
C LYS A 119 -5.59 2.11 0.54
N VAL A 120 -4.70 2.95 0.00
CA VAL A 120 -4.96 3.67 -1.27
C VAL A 120 -5.09 2.68 -2.42
N ARG A 121 -4.21 1.68 -2.52
CA ARG A 121 -4.28 0.68 -3.58
C ARG A 121 -5.54 -0.20 -3.47
N ALA A 122 -5.94 -0.57 -2.26
CA ALA A 122 -7.20 -1.28 -2.03
C ALA A 122 -8.41 -0.48 -2.56
N GLY A 123 -8.45 0.84 -2.34
CA GLY A 123 -9.50 1.70 -2.90
C GLY A 123 -9.50 1.71 -4.43
N ILE A 124 -8.32 1.72 -5.07
CA ILE A 124 -8.21 1.62 -6.53
C ILE A 124 -8.76 0.27 -7.04
N PHE A 125 -8.41 -0.84 -6.37
CA PHE A 125 -8.92 -2.15 -6.69
C PHE A 125 -10.45 -2.24 -6.50
N GLU A 126 -10.98 -1.64 -5.43
CA GLU A 126 -12.43 -1.57 -5.18
C GLU A 126 -13.16 -0.80 -6.30
N GLU A 127 -12.64 0.36 -6.72
CA GLU A 127 -13.20 1.14 -7.83
C GLU A 127 -13.22 0.34 -9.15
N ASN A 128 -12.21 -0.50 -9.36
CA ASN A 128 -12.09 -1.39 -10.52
C ASN A 128 -12.91 -2.69 -10.37
N ARG A 129 -13.56 -2.93 -9.23
CA ARG A 129 -14.25 -4.17 -8.86
C ARG A 129 -13.34 -5.39 -8.73
N GLU A 130 -12.08 -5.16 -8.49
CA GLU A 130 -11.06 -6.16 -8.18
C GLU A 130 -11.07 -6.43 -6.66
N TYR A 131 -12.22 -6.90 -6.16
CA TYR A 131 -12.48 -7.00 -4.72
C TYR A 131 -11.51 -7.94 -3.98
N ASP A 132 -11.08 -9.00 -4.64
CA ASP A 132 -10.12 -9.96 -4.09
C ASP A 132 -8.75 -9.32 -3.79
N GLU A 133 -8.28 -8.47 -4.69
CA GLU A 133 -7.05 -7.69 -4.55
C GLU A 133 -7.20 -6.64 -3.45
N ALA A 134 -8.36 -5.97 -3.41
CA ALA A 134 -8.67 -5.00 -2.36
C ALA A 134 -8.65 -5.65 -0.97
N ILE A 135 -9.33 -6.79 -0.81
CA ILE A 135 -9.36 -7.55 0.46
C ILE A 135 -7.94 -8.01 0.85
N ARG A 136 -7.12 -8.44 -0.09
CA ARG A 136 -5.73 -8.84 0.19
C ARG A 136 -4.93 -7.69 0.78
N ASP A 137 -5.04 -6.50 0.19
CA ASP A 137 -4.35 -5.32 0.67
C ASP A 137 -4.91 -4.87 2.03
N LEU A 138 -6.23 -4.87 2.22
CA LEU A 138 -6.86 -4.51 3.50
C LEU A 138 -6.49 -5.48 4.63
N ARG A 139 -6.45 -6.78 4.39
CA ARG A 139 -5.96 -7.76 5.39
C ARG A 139 -4.54 -7.45 5.83
N ARG A 140 -3.71 -7.01 4.89
CA ARG A 140 -2.36 -6.59 5.22
C ARG A 140 -2.34 -5.25 5.98
N VAL A 141 -3.23 -4.32 5.64
CA VAL A 141 -3.43 -3.08 6.43
C VAL A 141 -3.81 -3.42 7.87
N ALA A 142 -4.75 -4.34 8.09
CA ALA A 142 -5.15 -4.77 9.43
C ALA A 142 -3.97 -5.29 10.26
N GLN A 143 -3.10 -6.13 9.64
CA GLN A 143 -1.88 -6.65 10.31
C GLN A 143 -0.87 -5.56 10.65
N LEU A 144 -0.82 -4.49 9.86
CA LEU A 144 0.11 -3.37 10.06
C LEU A 144 -0.45 -2.29 10.98
N SER A 145 -1.76 -2.24 11.19
CA SER A 145 -2.46 -1.19 11.93
C SER A 145 -2.50 -1.45 13.45
N PRO A 146 -2.57 -0.39 14.26
CA PRO A 146 -2.88 -0.54 15.69
C PRO A 146 -4.26 -1.18 15.89
N ALA A 147 -4.44 -1.89 17.01
CA ALA A 147 -5.68 -2.60 17.32
C ALA A 147 -6.96 -1.73 17.20
N LYS A 148 -6.88 -0.45 17.60
CA LYS A 148 -8.01 0.50 17.51
C LYS A 148 -8.48 0.79 16.06
N GLU A 149 -7.64 0.54 15.07
CA GLU A 149 -7.96 0.78 13.66
C GLU A 149 -8.40 -0.49 12.93
N GLN A 150 -8.09 -1.66 13.51
CA GLN A 150 -8.35 -2.97 12.88
C GLN A 150 -9.84 -3.19 12.62
N GLU A 151 -10.70 -2.89 13.59
CA GLU A 151 -12.16 -3.05 13.45
C GLU A 151 -12.73 -2.28 12.24
N GLY A 152 -12.22 -1.06 11.98
CA GLY A 152 -12.63 -0.29 10.81
C GLY A 152 -12.19 -0.93 9.50
N VAL A 153 -11.03 -1.56 9.47
CA VAL A 153 -10.52 -2.28 8.30
C VAL A 153 -11.28 -3.59 8.09
N GLU A 154 -11.57 -4.33 9.16
CA GLU A 154 -12.35 -5.56 9.09
C GLU A 154 -13.75 -5.30 8.51
N ARG A 155 -14.45 -4.25 8.95
CA ARG A 155 -15.75 -3.86 8.36
C ARG A 155 -15.66 -3.55 6.86
N GLN A 156 -14.54 -2.98 6.40
CA GLN A 156 -14.33 -2.77 4.96
C GLN A 156 -14.16 -4.09 4.22
N ILE A 157 -13.42 -5.04 4.81
CA ILE A 157 -13.25 -6.38 4.24
C ILE A 157 -14.60 -7.09 4.15
N GLU A 158 -15.39 -7.11 5.23
CA GLU A 158 -16.73 -7.69 5.25
C GLU A 158 -17.63 -7.12 4.15
N ALA A 159 -17.64 -5.79 3.99
CA ALA A 159 -18.44 -5.14 2.95
C ALA A 159 -18.02 -5.57 1.52
N LEU A 160 -16.73 -5.81 1.28
CA LEU A 160 -16.27 -6.33 -0.01
C LEU A 160 -16.60 -7.82 -0.20
N GLU A 161 -16.52 -8.62 0.87
CA GLU A 161 -16.95 -10.02 0.85
C GLU A 161 -18.45 -10.13 0.55
N ASP A 162 -19.29 -9.23 1.08
CA ASP A 162 -20.71 -9.11 0.76
C ASP A 162 -20.92 -8.83 -0.74
N GLN A 163 -20.16 -7.91 -1.31
CA GLN A 163 -20.25 -7.60 -2.75
C GLN A 163 -19.89 -8.79 -3.63
N ILE A 164 -18.85 -9.56 -3.24
CA ILE A 164 -18.48 -10.80 -3.93
C ILE A 164 -19.61 -11.82 -3.80
N PHE A 165 -20.16 -11.99 -2.61
CA PHE A 165 -21.22 -12.96 -2.36
C PHE A 165 -22.51 -12.64 -3.13
N GLU A 166 -22.87 -11.36 -3.26
CA GLU A 166 -23.98 -10.93 -4.13
C GLU A 166 -23.78 -11.33 -5.60
N GLN A 167 -22.52 -11.37 -6.08
CA GLN A 167 -22.23 -11.90 -7.42
C GLN A 167 -22.36 -13.42 -7.49
N VAL A 168 -21.92 -14.10 -6.44
CA VAL A 168 -22.09 -15.58 -6.32
C VAL A 168 -23.58 -15.96 -6.34
N LYS A 169 -24.43 -15.25 -5.59
CA LYS A 169 -25.88 -15.50 -5.59
C LYS A 169 -26.49 -15.35 -6.98
N LYS A 170 -26.06 -14.35 -7.74
CA LYS A 170 -26.55 -14.14 -9.12
C LYS A 170 -26.13 -15.23 -10.09
N SER A 171 -25.02 -15.92 -9.83
CA SER A 171 -24.53 -17.00 -10.69
C SER A 171 -25.36 -18.28 -10.60
N ASP A 172 -26.07 -18.49 -9.47
CA ASP A 172 -26.84 -19.68 -9.12
C ASP A 172 -26.08 -21.00 -9.37
N SER A 173 -24.76 -20.97 -9.15
CA SER A 173 -23.83 -22.05 -9.49
C SER A 173 -23.19 -22.67 -8.24
N THR A 174 -23.41 -23.97 -8.01
CA THR A 174 -22.76 -24.70 -6.92
C THR A 174 -21.24 -24.53 -6.90
N GLY A 175 -20.61 -24.48 -8.08
CA GLY A 175 -19.17 -24.27 -8.20
C GLY A 175 -18.72 -22.90 -7.70
N GLU A 176 -19.53 -21.84 -7.92
CA GLU A 176 -19.21 -20.49 -7.42
C GLU A 176 -19.38 -20.42 -5.90
N TYR A 177 -20.43 -21.01 -5.34
CA TYR A 177 -20.61 -21.10 -3.89
C TYR A 177 -19.47 -21.87 -3.21
N GLN A 178 -19.03 -22.98 -3.80
CA GLN A 178 -17.89 -23.74 -3.28
C GLN A 178 -16.58 -22.95 -3.36
N ARG A 179 -16.34 -22.20 -4.45
CA ARG A 179 -15.17 -21.29 -4.58
C ARG A 179 -15.19 -20.22 -3.54
N PHE A 180 -16.35 -19.60 -3.30
CA PHE A 180 -16.52 -18.60 -2.26
C PHE A 180 -16.17 -19.15 -0.89
N LEU A 181 -16.76 -20.28 -0.49
CA LEU A 181 -16.48 -20.93 0.79
C LEU A 181 -15.00 -21.31 0.97
N LYS A 182 -14.35 -21.76 -0.10
CA LYS A 182 -12.92 -22.06 -0.05
C LYS A 182 -12.07 -20.81 0.22
N LYS A 183 -12.48 -19.66 -0.31
CA LYS A 183 -11.71 -18.42 -0.23
C LYS A 183 -12.05 -17.59 1.00
N TYR A 184 -13.30 -17.58 1.40
CA TYR A 184 -13.88 -16.82 2.50
C TYR A 184 -14.65 -17.73 3.48
N PRO A 185 -13.99 -18.69 4.13
CA PRO A 185 -14.66 -19.70 4.96
C PRO A 185 -15.29 -19.13 6.23
N HIS A 186 -14.92 -17.91 6.61
CA HIS A 186 -15.34 -17.21 7.84
C HIS A 186 -16.02 -15.87 7.55
N SER A 187 -16.48 -15.64 6.32
CA SER A 187 -17.24 -14.43 5.98
C SER A 187 -18.54 -14.41 6.78
N PRO A 188 -18.78 -13.38 7.62
CA PRO A 188 -19.93 -13.35 8.52
C PRO A 188 -21.26 -13.43 7.77
N GLY A 189 -22.12 -14.38 8.14
CA GLY A 189 -23.39 -14.63 7.47
C GLY A 189 -23.28 -15.30 6.09
N ASN A 190 -22.43 -14.80 5.20
CA ASN A 190 -22.31 -15.27 3.83
C ASN A 190 -21.85 -16.72 3.74
N SER A 191 -20.92 -17.14 4.61
CA SER A 191 -20.42 -18.53 4.62
C SER A 191 -21.50 -19.52 5.05
N ASP A 192 -22.35 -19.15 5.99
CA ASP A 192 -23.44 -20.00 6.47
C ASP A 192 -24.56 -20.07 5.42
N GLU A 193 -24.92 -18.95 4.81
CA GLU A 193 -25.87 -18.91 3.70
C GLU A 193 -25.37 -19.75 2.51
N ALA A 194 -24.09 -19.70 2.19
CA ALA A 194 -23.50 -20.48 1.11
C ALA A 194 -23.55 -22.00 1.40
N ARG A 195 -23.25 -22.42 2.63
CA ARG A 195 -23.36 -23.84 3.04
C ARG A 195 -24.79 -24.35 2.93
N LEU A 196 -25.74 -23.61 3.49
CA LEU A 196 -27.15 -23.95 3.46
C LEU A 196 -27.68 -24.05 2.01
N TRP A 197 -27.26 -23.12 1.14
CA TRP A 197 -27.65 -23.13 -0.26
C TRP A 197 -27.16 -24.40 -0.99
N ILE A 198 -25.93 -24.84 -0.73
CA ILE A 198 -25.36 -26.07 -1.30
C ILE A 198 -26.10 -27.31 -0.77
N GLU A 199 -26.33 -27.38 0.55
CA GLU A 199 -27.03 -28.51 1.20
C GLU A 199 -28.45 -28.70 0.64
N ASN A 200 -29.16 -27.67 0.32
CA ASN A 200 -30.52 -27.74 -0.23
C ASN A 200 -30.57 -28.19 -1.70
N ARG A 201 -29.42 -28.37 -2.37
CA ARG A 201 -29.32 -28.76 -3.80
C ARG A 201 -28.62 -30.10 -4.04
N LEU A 202 -28.14 -30.73 -3.00
CA LEU A 202 -27.59 -32.10 -3.02
C LEU A 202 -28.68 -33.12 -2.71
#